data_d46af339ecb25663ef7cebf9f430f7f5
#
_entry.id   d46af339ecb25663ef7cebf9f430f7f5
#
_cell.length_a   1.000
_cell.length_b   1.000
_cell.length_c   1.000
_cell.angle_alpha   90.00
_cell.angle_beta   90.00
_cell.angle_gamma   90.00
#
_symmetry.space_group_name_H-M   'P 1'
#
loop_
_entity.id
_entity.type
_entity.pdbx_description
1 polymer ?
#
loop_
_entity_poly.entity_id
_entity_poly.type
_entity_poly.pdbx_seq_one_letter_code
_entity_poly.pdbx_strand_id
1 'polypeptide(L)'
;MDAKLVGEVYAWVMKERRERSSYSGRGESRVATGRECDATGASVSGVESVIVSDLLGVTPGATVVMPDALAADVPVGTVIGLTGSNGLSARIVGGDYGSTRVSVFGVTEVRVIADGAKLIRDAATKQASASRGGSAAQS
;
A
#
# COMPACT_ATOMS: atom_id res chain seq x y z
N MET A 1 9.37 -9.78 -4.73
CA MET A 1 8.30 -10.78 -4.68
C MET A 1 6.96 -10.10 -4.86
N ASP A 2 6.15 -10.60 -5.75
CA ASP A 2 4.81 -10.06 -6.00
C ASP A 2 3.77 -11.06 -5.51
N ALA A 3 2.73 -10.54 -4.86
CA ALA A 3 1.65 -11.37 -4.32
C ALA A 3 0.30 -10.74 -4.64
N LYS A 4 -0.69 -11.56 -4.95
CA LYS A 4 -2.06 -11.11 -5.13
C LYS A 4 -2.73 -10.90 -3.78
N LEU A 5 -3.40 -9.75 -3.64
CA LEU A 5 -4.18 -9.45 -2.44
C LEU A 5 -5.61 -9.88 -2.67
N VAL A 6 -6.09 -10.80 -1.83
CA VAL A 6 -7.47 -11.32 -1.89
C VAL A 6 -8.23 -10.75 -0.70
N GLY A 7 -9.50 -10.45 -0.92
CA GLY A 7 -10.34 -9.86 0.13
C GLY A 7 -10.23 -8.34 0.18
N GLU A 8 -10.70 -7.77 1.26
CA GLU A 8 -10.73 -6.32 1.44
C GLU A 8 -9.34 -5.79 1.78
N VAL A 9 -8.97 -4.67 1.14
CA VAL A 9 -7.71 -3.97 1.39
C VAL A 9 -8.04 -2.53 1.73
N TYR A 10 -7.52 -2.07 2.87
CA TYR A 10 -7.71 -0.71 3.36
C TYR A 10 -6.37 -0.01 3.47
N ALA A 11 -6.39 1.31 3.28
CA ALA A 11 -5.22 2.15 3.43
C ALA A 11 -5.55 3.38 4.26
N TRP A 12 -4.80 3.58 5.35
CA TRP A 12 -4.88 4.81 6.13
C TRP A 12 -3.84 5.78 5.58
N VAL A 13 -4.30 6.82 4.91
CA VAL A 13 -3.44 7.76 4.19
C VAL A 13 -2.66 8.63 5.18
N MET A 14 -1.33 8.53 5.15
CA MET A 14 -0.44 9.23 6.08
C MET A 14 0.16 10.51 5.51
N LYS A 15 0.39 10.54 4.21
CA LYS A 15 1.03 11.68 3.53
C LYS A 15 0.36 11.96 2.19
N GLU A 16 0.57 13.18 1.68
CA GLU A 16 0.09 13.56 0.36
C GLU A 16 0.74 12.68 -0.73
N ARG A 17 0.07 12.57 -1.84
CA ARG A 17 0.56 11.82 -2.99
C ARG A 17 1.90 12.36 -3.49
N ARG A 18 2.71 11.45 -4.00
CA ARG A 18 3.95 11.80 -4.71
C ARG A 18 3.90 11.24 -6.11
N GLU A 19 4.27 12.04 -7.08
CA GLU A 19 4.41 11.57 -8.45
C GLU A 19 5.50 10.51 -8.52
N ARG A 20 5.25 9.46 -9.28
CA ARG A 20 6.23 8.39 -9.48
C ARG A 20 6.91 8.58 -10.82
N SER A 21 8.23 8.35 -10.82
CA SER A 21 9.05 8.46 -12.03
C SER A 21 9.54 7.10 -12.47
N SER A 22 9.67 6.94 -13.77
CA SER A 22 10.38 5.80 -14.36
C SER A 22 11.87 6.09 -14.35
N TYR A 23 12.67 5.05 -14.18
CA TYR A 23 14.12 5.17 -14.14
C TYR A 23 14.77 4.16 -15.08
N SER A 24 15.93 4.53 -15.62
CA SER A 24 16.81 3.62 -16.33
C SER A 24 18.20 3.63 -15.69
N GLY A 25 18.93 2.55 -15.85
CA GLY A 25 20.26 2.40 -15.24
C GLY A 25 20.19 1.85 -13.82
N ARG A 26 21.37 1.66 -13.24
CA ARG A 26 21.53 1.13 -11.89
C ARG A 26 22.55 1.97 -11.11
N GLY A 27 22.35 2.07 -9.80
CA GLY A 27 23.26 2.79 -8.92
C GLY A 27 23.42 4.25 -9.33
N GLU A 28 24.65 4.71 -9.49
CA GLU A 28 24.95 6.09 -9.85
C GLU A 28 24.51 6.48 -11.27
N SER A 29 24.34 5.47 -12.14
CA SER A 29 23.86 5.70 -13.51
C SER A 29 22.34 5.72 -13.63
N ARG A 30 21.62 5.59 -12.52
CA ARG A 30 20.16 5.64 -12.49
C ARG A 30 19.67 7.05 -12.80
N VAL A 31 18.88 7.18 -13.85
CA VAL A 31 18.35 8.47 -14.33
C VAL A 31 16.85 8.39 -14.49
N ALA A 32 16.16 9.43 -14.07
CA ALA A 32 14.72 9.55 -14.30
C ALA A 32 14.45 9.71 -15.80
N THR A 33 13.57 8.84 -16.33
CA THR A 33 13.23 8.83 -17.76
C THR A 33 11.83 9.37 -18.06
N GLY A 34 11.07 9.78 -17.03
CA GLY A 34 9.73 10.30 -17.17
C GLY A 34 8.83 9.83 -16.05
N ARG A 35 7.52 9.95 -16.26
CA ARG A 35 6.51 9.53 -15.30
C ARG A 35 6.27 8.02 -15.42
N GLU A 36 6.18 7.35 -14.27
CA GLU A 36 5.72 5.96 -14.24
C GLU A 36 4.25 5.92 -14.62
N CYS A 37 3.86 4.93 -15.44
CA CYS A 37 2.50 4.73 -15.89
C CYS A 37 2.01 3.33 -15.53
N ASP A 38 0.70 3.17 -15.41
CA ASP A 38 0.09 1.87 -15.22
C ASP A 38 -0.08 1.12 -16.57
N ALA A 39 -0.72 -0.06 -16.54
CA ALA A 39 -0.94 -0.86 -17.74
C ALA A 39 -1.83 -0.16 -18.79
N THR A 40 -2.61 0.84 -18.39
CA THR A 40 -3.47 1.62 -19.30
C THR A 40 -2.77 2.83 -19.89
N GLY A 41 -1.54 3.11 -19.46
CA GLY A 41 -0.79 4.30 -19.87
C GLY A 41 -1.05 5.54 -19.01
N ALA A 42 -1.88 5.44 -17.97
CA ALA A 42 -2.14 6.56 -17.07
C ALA A 42 -0.97 6.75 -16.10
N SER A 43 -0.55 8.01 -15.91
CA SER A 43 0.49 8.35 -14.94
C SER A 43 0.02 8.02 -13.53
N VAL A 44 0.92 7.50 -12.70
CA VAL A 44 0.60 7.06 -11.35
C VAL A 44 1.32 7.87 -10.29
N SER A 45 0.70 7.93 -9.12
CA SER A 45 1.26 8.53 -7.91
C SER A 45 1.38 7.48 -6.82
N GLY A 46 2.30 7.68 -5.89
CA GLY A 46 2.43 6.89 -4.68
C GLY A 46 1.83 7.62 -3.49
N VAL A 47 1.05 6.91 -2.69
CA VAL A 47 0.44 7.45 -1.46
C VAL A 47 0.93 6.63 -0.28
N GLU A 48 1.72 7.24 0.60
CA GLU A 48 2.22 6.54 1.77
C GLU A 48 1.08 6.30 2.77
N SER A 49 0.94 5.06 3.20
CA SER A 49 -0.20 4.63 3.98
C SER A 49 0.14 3.50 4.94
N VAL A 50 -0.72 3.29 5.93
CA VAL A 50 -0.78 2.04 6.68
C VAL A 50 -1.78 1.14 5.97
N ILE A 51 -1.30 0.02 5.47
CA ILE A 51 -2.14 -0.94 4.72
C ILE A 51 -2.68 -2.00 5.68
N VAL A 52 -3.94 -2.37 5.49
CA VAL A 52 -4.54 -3.51 6.18
C VAL A 52 -5.09 -4.47 5.13
N SER A 53 -4.61 -5.69 5.16
CA SER A 53 -5.06 -6.76 4.26
C SER A 53 -4.96 -8.11 4.96
N ASP A 54 -5.65 -9.11 4.43
CA ASP A 54 -5.59 -10.46 4.99
C ASP A 54 -4.20 -11.07 4.88
N LEU A 55 -3.53 -10.85 3.74
CA LEU A 55 -2.20 -11.42 3.50
C LEU A 55 -1.11 -10.74 4.33
N LEU A 56 -1.13 -9.41 4.39
CA LEU A 56 -0.03 -8.63 4.97
C LEU A 56 -0.30 -8.17 6.41
N GLY A 57 -1.54 -8.33 6.89
CA GLY A 57 -1.95 -7.77 8.17
C GLY A 57 -1.88 -6.25 8.14
N VAL A 58 -1.45 -5.64 9.24
CA VAL A 58 -1.26 -4.19 9.35
C VAL A 58 0.18 -3.87 8.97
N THR A 59 0.35 -3.11 7.90
CA THR A 59 1.67 -2.81 7.33
C THR A 59 1.86 -1.30 7.24
N PRO A 60 2.59 -0.69 8.18
CA PRO A 60 2.90 0.74 8.12
C PRO A 60 3.98 1.04 7.09
N GLY A 61 4.03 2.28 6.62
CA GLY A 61 5.06 2.73 5.68
C GLY A 61 4.97 2.13 4.30
N ALA A 62 3.81 1.59 3.93
CA ALA A 62 3.57 1.05 2.60
C ALA A 62 3.19 2.17 1.63
N THR A 63 3.37 1.92 0.34
CA THR A 63 2.99 2.85 -0.72
C THR A 63 1.85 2.25 -1.55
N VAL A 64 0.77 3.00 -1.71
CA VAL A 64 -0.30 2.63 -2.64
C VAL A 64 -0.05 3.36 -3.95
N VAL A 65 0.10 2.61 -5.02
CA VAL A 65 0.32 3.16 -6.36
C VAL A 65 -1.03 3.19 -7.08
N MET A 66 -1.44 4.38 -7.50
CA MET A 66 -2.75 4.57 -8.14
C MET A 66 -2.66 5.68 -9.20
N PRO A 67 -3.58 5.71 -10.17
CA PRO A 67 -3.61 6.79 -11.15
C PRO A 67 -3.69 8.17 -10.47
N ASP A 68 -3.04 9.17 -11.06
CA ASP A 68 -3.01 10.54 -10.53
C ASP A 68 -4.42 11.07 -10.23
N ALA A 69 -5.38 10.77 -11.09
CA ALA A 69 -6.76 11.23 -10.92
C ALA A 69 -7.39 10.69 -9.63
N LEU A 70 -7.11 9.45 -9.27
CA LEU A 70 -7.59 8.88 -8.00
C LEU A 70 -6.84 9.46 -6.81
N ALA A 71 -5.52 9.56 -6.92
CA ALA A 71 -4.66 10.05 -5.84
C ALA A 71 -4.96 11.49 -5.46
N ALA A 72 -5.37 12.31 -6.43
CA ALA A 72 -5.71 13.72 -6.21
C ALA A 72 -6.91 13.91 -5.28
N ASP A 73 -7.81 12.93 -5.22
CA ASP A 73 -9.03 12.99 -4.42
C ASP A 73 -8.93 12.28 -3.07
N VAL A 74 -7.72 11.89 -2.67
CA VAL A 74 -7.49 11.15 -1.42
C VAL A 74 -6.97 12.09 -0.34
N PRO A 75 -7.80 12.42 0.68
CA PRO A 75 -7.35 13.30 1.76
C PRO A 75 -6.40 12.59 2.73
N VAL A 76 -5.37 13.31 3.19
CA VAL A 76 -4.49 12.83 4.24
C VAL A 76 -5.28 12.64 5.55
N GLY A 77 -4.99 11.56 6.26
CA GLY A 77 -5.65 11.25 7.53
C GLY A 77 -6.93 10.43 7.41
N THR A 78 -7.37 10.13 6.20
CA THR A 78 -8.54 9.29 5.97
C THR A 78 -8.15 7.85 5.68
N VAL A 79 -9.08 6.94 5.94
CA VAL A 79 -8.95 5.53 5.53
C VAL A 79 -9.77 5.33 4.27
N ILE A 80 -9.15 4.69 3.29
CA ILE A 80 -9.79 4.36 2.02
C ILE A 80 -9.81 2.84 1.80
N GLY A 81 -10.89 2.36 1.19
CA GLY A 81 -10.96 1.00 0.68
C GLY A 81 -10.46 0.99 -0.76
N LEU A 82 -9.63 0.00 -1.08
CA LEU A 82 -9.00 -0.13 -2.38
C LEU A 82 -9.67 -1.22 -3.20
N THR A 83 -9.95 -0.94 -4.46
CA THR A 83 -10.51 -1.91 -5.40
C THR A 83 -9.68 -1.91 -6.68
N GLY A 84 -9.40 -3.08 -7.19
CA GLY A 84 -8.76 -3.25 -8.49
C GLY A 84 -9.64 -4.13 -9.37
N SER A 85 -10.02 -3.66 -10.55
CA SER A 85 -10.88 -4.40 -11.48
C SER A 85 -10.25 -5.73 -11.92
N ASN A 86 -8.94 -5.80 -11.98
CA ASN A 86 -8.17 -7.01 -12.28
C ASN A 86 -7.46 -7.57 -11.04
N GLY A 87 -7.91 -7.15 -9.85
CA GLY A 87 -7.31 -7.52 -8.59
C GLY A 87 -6.18 -6.59 -8.17
N LEU A 88 -5.90 -6.57 -6.88
CA LEU A 88 -4.80 -5.82 -6.29
C LEU A 88 -3.60 -6.74 -6.14
N SER A 89 -2.41 -6.19 -6.31
CA SER A 89 -1.17 -6.92 -6.06
C SER A 89 -0.25 -6.12 -5.15
N ALA A 90 0.54 -6.84 -4.34
CA ALA A 90 1.56 -6.25 -3.50
C ALA A 90 2.93 -6.65 -4.03
N ARG A 91 3.83 -5.69 -4.11
CA ARG A 91 5.25 -5.95 -4.36
C ARG A 91 6.00 -5.77 -3.06
N ILE A 92 6.68 -6.83 -2.64
CA ILE A 92 7.44 -6.84 -1.40
C ILE A 92 8.92 -6.94 -1.78
N VAL A 93 9.68 -5.93 -1.46
CA VAL A 93 11.10 -5.85 -1.80
C VAL A 93 11.89 -5.67 -0.52
N GLY A 94 12.89 -6.52 -0.30
CA GLY A 94 13.85 -6.34 0.78
C GLY A 94 14.71 -5.12 0.49
N GLY A 95 14.76 -4.19 1.43
CA GLY A 95 15.61 -3.03 1.34
C GLY A 95 16.97 -3.26 1.99
N ASP A 96 17.85 -2.28 1.86
CA ASP A 96 19.15 -2.29 2.55
C ASP A 96 18.93 -2.29 4.08
N TYR A 97 19.86 -2.89 4.80
CA TYR A 97 19.83 -2.97 6.26
C TYR A 97 18.60 -3.70 6.83
N GLY A 98 18.05 -4.65 6.07
CA GLY A 98 16.92 -5.46 6.54
C GLY A 98 15.56 -4.79 6.50
N SER A 99 15.46 -3.58 5.97
CA SER A 99 14.17 -2.93 5.78
C SER A 99 13.39 -3.60 4.64
N THR A 100 12.07 -3.65 4.79
CA THR A 100 11.18 -4.20 3.75
C THR A 100 10.29 -3.09 3.24
N ARG A 101 10.17 -2.99 1.92
CA ARG A 101 9.28 -2.03 1.26
C ARG A 101 8.12 -2.78 0.65
N VAL A 102 6.91 -2.28 0.92
CA VAL A 102 5.69 -2.84 0.37
C VAL A 102 5.02 -1.79 -0.49
N SER A 103 4.64 -2.17 -1.71
CA SER A 103 3.87 -1.32 -2.61
C SER A 103 2.64 -2.08 -3.10
N VAL A 104 1.50 -1.41 -3.16
CA VAL A 104 0.24 -1.99 -3.65
C VAL A 104 -0.08 -1.40 -5.01
N PHE A 105 -0.38 -2.26 -5.97
CA PHE A 105 -0.64 -1.90 -7.37
C PHE A 105 -2.00 -2.42 -7.81
N GLY A 106 -2.48 -1.90 -8.93
CA GLY A 106 -3.71 -2.38 -9.57
C GLY A 106 -4.97 -1.67 -9.11
N VAL A 107 -4.82 -0.59 -8.34
CA VAL A 107 -5.97 0.18 -7.83
C VAL A 107 -6.70 0.87 -8.99
N THR A 108 -7.99 0.59 -9.14
CA THR A 108 -8.84 1.23 -10.15
C THR A 108 -9.93 2.08 -9.52
N GLU A 109 -10.22 1.88 -8.23
CA GLU A 109 -11.25 2.63 -7.52
C GLU A 109 -10.89 2.74 -6.05
N VAL A 110 -11.22 3.87 -5.44
CA VAL A 110 -11.06 4.10 -4.00
C VAL A 110 -12.36 4.64 -3.42
N ARG A 111 -12.62 4.30 -2.16
CA ARG A 111 -13.77 4.84 -1.42
C ARG A 111 -13.32 5.24 -0.02
N VAL A 112 -13.84 6.33 0.49
CA VAL A 112 -13.57 6.75 1.86
C VAL A 112 -14.38 5.90 2.83
N ILE A 113 -13.74 5.40 3.87
CA ILE A 113 -14.37 4.56 4.89
C ILE A 113 -14.68 5.41 6.12
N ALA A 114 -15.96 5.53 6.46
CA ALA A 114 -16.37 6.16 7.70
C ALA A 114 -15.82 5.36 8.87
N ASP A 115 -15.33 6.06 9.90
CA ASP A 115 -14.71 5.44 11.08
C ASP A 115 -13.54 4.49 10.74
N GLY A 116 -12.89 4.73 9.60
CA GLY A 116 -11.80 3.87 9.13
C GLY A 116 -10.62 3.76 10.09
N ALA A 117 -10.28 4.84 10.79
CA ALA A 117 -9.21 4.82 11.78
C ALA A 117 -9.48 3.81 12.91
N LYS A 118 -10.74 3.69 13.33
CA LYS A 118 -11.15 2.68 14.31
C LYS A 118 -10.96 1.26 13.75
N LEU A 119 -11.36 1.06 12.49
CA LEU A 119 -11.20 -0.22 11.81
C LEU A 119 -9.74 -0.67 11.80
N ILE A 120 -8.81 0.23 11.50
CA ILE A 120 -7.38 -0.09 11.46
C ILE A 120 -6.84 -0.34 12.87
N ARG A 121 -7.24 0.45 13.86
CA ARG A 121 -6.84 0.22 15.25
C ARG A 121 -7.33 -1.12 15.77
N ASP A 122 -8.57 -1.49 15.46
CA ASP A 122 -9.13 -2.78 15.84
C ASP A 122 -8.37 -3.93 15.17
N ALA A 123 -8.01 -3.79 13.90
CA ALA A 123 -7.21 -4.77 13.18
C ALA A 123 -5.81 -4.92 13.81
N ALA A 124 -5.17 -3.82 14.18
CA ALA A 124 -3.86 -3.85 14.84
C ALA A 124 -3.93 -4.52 16.21
N THR A 125 -4.98 -4.25 16.98
CA THR A 125 -5.21 -4.87 18.28
C THR A 125 -5.43 -6.39 18.14
N LYS A 126 -6.24 -6.79 17.18
CA LYS A 126 -6.51 -8.19 16.88
C LYS A 126 -5.23 -8.93 16.46
N GLN A 127 -4.41 -8.31 15.62
CA GLN A 127 -3.14 -8.87 15.18
C GLN A 127 -2.18 -9.06 16.38
N ALA A 128 -2.06 -8.07 17.24
CA ALA A 128 -1.23 -8.14 18.45
C ALA A 128 -1.72 -9.23 19.41
N SER A 129 -3.04 -9.35 19.61
CA SER A 129 -3.64 -10.40 20.46
C SER A 129 -3.40 -11.79 19.89
N ALA A 130 -3.53 -11.97 18.57
CA ALA A 130 -3.26 -13.25 17.92
C ALA A 130 -1.78 -13.65 18.08
N SER A 131 -0.85 -12.71 17.93
CA SER A 131 0.57 -12.97 18.14
C SER A 131 0.88 -13.37 19.57
N ARG A 132 0.28 -12.69 20.57
CA ARG A 132 0.45 -13.03 21.98
C ARG A 132 -0.18 -14.37 22.33
N GLY A 133 -1.37 -14.64 21.80
CA GLY A 133 -2.05 -15.92 21.98
C GLY A 133 -1.24 -17.07 21.42
N GLY A 134 -0.66 -16.92 20.23
CA GLY A 134 0.23 -17.90 19.63
C GLY A 134 1.46 -18.19 20.49
N SER A 135 2.10 -17.16 21.03
CA SER A 135 3.25 -17.30 21.92
C SER A 135 2.88 -18.01 23.22
N ALA A 136 1.74 -17.68 23.83
CA ALA A 136 1.26 -18.32 25.04
C ALA A 136 0.93 -19.80 24.82
N ALA A 137 0.39 -20.15 23.66
CA ALA A 137 0.06 -21.53 23.32
C ALA A 137 1.30 -22.41 23.11
N GLN A 138 2.46 -21.83 22.81
CA GLN A 138 3.71 -22.54 22.63
C GLN A 138 4.48 -22.73 23.94
N SER A 139 4.12 -22.03 24.95
CA SER A 139 4.72 -22.13 26.27
C SER A 139 3.91 -23.04 27.15
#